data_799e11dd6c757ee3a0bc5ef168c454c2
#
_entry.id   799e11dd6c757ee3a0bc5ef168c454c2
#
_cell.length_a   1.000
_cell.length_b   1.000
_cell.length_c   1.000
_cell.angle_alpha   90.00
_cell.angle_beta   90.00
_cell.angle_gamma   90.00
#
_symmetry.space_group_name_H-M   'P 1'
#
loop_
_entity.id
_entity.type
_entity.pdbx_description
1 polymer ?
#
loop_
_entity_poly.entity_id
_entity_poly.type
_entity_poly.pdbx_seq_one_letter_code
_entity_poly.pdbx_strand_id
1 'polypeptide(L)'
;YCVREGLPIVLVLNKIDRLVLELRLPPTDAFFKIQLTLEEVNRVIGEASGGDPERRLSPERGNVAFASTQAGYCFTLRSFAQMYAERAPIDVDAFAQRLWGHIYFDRASRTFTRRAPHPDAPRSFVQFVLEPLYKLYTLVLSADVDVLRRTLASLRIQLPAAAFKMDVRPLLKLVLNAFLGSSTGLVDMCVEHLPSAAEASKAATTTAPPDSVLARAIERCDAQGPLLIQIAKVYPTSDATEFRAFGRVLSGTVSCGQ
;
A
#
# COMPACT_ATOMS: atom_id res chain seq x y z
N TYR A 1 2.30 8.71 18.27
CA TYR A 1 2.03 10.12 17.97
C TYR A 1 0.75 10.26 17.12
N CYS A 2 0.70 9.80 15.87
CA CYS A 2 -0.46 9.97 14.97
C CYS A 2 -1.81 9.60 15.60
N VAL A 3 -1.87 8.49 16.33
CA VAL A 3 -3.09 8.05 17.02
C VAL A 3 -3.54 9.05 18.09
N ARG A 4 -2.58 9.56 18.89
CA ARG A 4 -2.85 10.54 19.96
C ARG A 4 -3.32 11.87 19.41
N GLU A 5 -2.81 12.27 18.23
CA GLU A 5 -3.22 13.49 17.52
C GLU A 5 -4.52 13.30 16.70
N GLY A 6 -5.17 12.14 16.81
CA GLY A 6 -6.40 11.88 16.08
C GLY A 6 -6.23 11.70 14.56
N LEU A 7 -5.01 11.61 14.04
CA LEU A 7 -4.76 11.50 12.60
C LEU A 7 -5.23 10.17 12.05
N PRO A 8 -5.88 10.14 10.88
CA PRO A 8 -6.18 8.91 10.15
C PRO A 8 -4.88 8.22 9.71
N ILE A 9 -4.89 6.89 9.72
CA ILE A 9 -3.70 6.10 9.45
C ILE A 9 -4.02 5.02 8.41
N VAL A 10 -3.17 4.89 7.41
CA VAL A 10 -3.07 3.73 6.52
C VAL A 10 -1.69 3.11 6.66
N LEU A 11 -1.57 1.81 6.38
CA LEU A 11 -0.32 1.06 6.54
C LEU A 11 0.17 0.53 5.20
N VAL A 12 1.44 0.73 4.92
CA VAL A 12 2.13 0.07 3.80
C VAL A 12 3.18 -0.88 4.37
N LEU A 13 2.95 -2.19 4.21
CA LEU A 13 3.91 -3.24 4.52
C LEU A 13 4.90 -3.36 3.34
N ASN A 14 6.02 -2.66 3.46
CA ASN A 14 7.03 -2.58 2.42
C ASN A 14 8.07 -3.71 2.53
N LYS A 15 8.84 -3.89 1.48
CA LYS A 15 9.93 -4.88 1.37
C LYS A 15 9.46 -6.34 1.37
N ILE A 16 8.29 -6.61 0.78
CA ILE A 16 7.76 -7.98 0.61
C ILE A 16 8.74 -8.86 -0.19
N ASP A 17 9.48 -8.28 -1.13
CA ASP A 17 10.55 -8.96 -1.87
C ASP A 17 11.61 -9.62 -0.99
N ARG A 18 11.92 -9.05 0.19
CA ARG A 18 12.91 -9.61 1.11
C ARG A 18 12.48 -10.94 1.71
N LEU A 19 11.17 -11.19 1.85
CA LEU A 19 10.65 -12.48 2.33
C LEU A 19 11.03 -13.60 1.36
N VAL A 20 11.05 -13.29 0.05
CA VAL A 20 11.38 -14.23 -1.03
C VAL A 20 12.89 -14.31 -1.25
N LEU A 21 13.54 -13.16 -1.46
CA LEU A 21 14.91 -13.09 -1.96
C LEU A 21 15.98 -13.22 -0.88
N GLU A 22 15.74 -12.62 0.29
CA GLU A 22 16.73 -12.59 1.37
C GLU A 22 16.44 -13.66 2.42
N LEU A 23 15.23 -13.66 2.98
CA LEU A 23 14.83 -14.58 4.05
C LEU A 23 14.48 -15.97 3.51
N ARG A 24 14.17 -16.09 2.22
CA ARG A 24 13.81 -17.34 1.53
C ARG A 24 12.75 -18.16 2.28
N LEU A 25 11.79 -17.45 2.87
CA LEU A 25 10.70 -18.08 3.61
C LEU A 25 9.75 -18.80 2.65
N PRO A 26 9.25 -19.99 3.01
CA PRO A 26 8.09 -20.56 2.32
C PRO A 26 6.89 -19.59 2.34
N PRO A 27 5.99 -19.63 1.34
CA PRO A 27 4.85 -18.71 1.26
C PRO A 27 3.98 -18.69 2.52
N THR A 28 3.79 -19.84 3.19
CA THR A 28 3.04 -19.94 4.46
C THR A 28 3.75 -19.20 5.59
N ASP A 29 5.07 -19.35 5.72
CA ASP A 29 5.83 -18.68 6.77
C ASP A 29 5.92 -17.18 6.50
N ALA A 30 6.02 -16.78 5.23
CA ALA A 30 5.94 -15.39 4.83
C ALA A 30 4.59 -14.76 5.23
N PHE A 31 3.47 -15.47 5.04
CA PHE A 31 2.16 -15.03 5.50
C PHE A 31 2.15 -14.78 7.01
N PHE A 32 2.63 -15.72 7.82
CA PHE A 32 2.69 -15.57 9.26
C PHE A 32 3.58 -14.40 9.68
N LYS A 33 4.70 -14.19 9.00
CA LYS A 33 5.58 -13.04 9.26
C LYS A 33 4.87 -11.71 9.00
N ILE A 34 4.15 -11.61 7.89
CA ILE A 34 3.35 -10.43 7.53
C ILE A 34 2.24 -10.21 8.56
N GLN A 35 1.51 -11.27 8.92
CA GLN A 35 0.43 -11.22 9.90
C GLN A 35 0.94 -10.77 11.27
N LEU A 36 2.04 -11.34 11.75
CA LEU A 36 2.65 -10.97 13.02
C LEU A 36 3.07 -9.49 13.04
N THR A 37 3.68 -9.02 11.96
CA THR A 37 4.06 -7.60 11.83
C THR A 37 2.85 -6.67 11.89
N LEU A 38 1.74 -7.04 11.22
CA LEU A 38 0.50 -6.28 11.26
C LEU A 38 -0.12 -6.26 12.67
N GLU A 39 -0.15 -7.40 13.35
CA GLU A 39 -0.67 -7.49 14.73
C GLU A 39 0.18 -6.70 15.72
N GLU A 40 1.49 -6.66 15.53
CA GLU A 40 2.38 -5.82 16.34
C GLU A 40 2.09 -4.32 16.17
N VAL A 41 1.87 -3.87 14.93
CA VAL A 41 1.42 -2.50 14.65
C VAL A 41 0.07 -2.22 15.30
N ASN A 42 -0.90 -3.13 15.15
CA ASN A 42 -2.23 -3.00 15.74
C ASN A 42 -2.19 -2.98 17.27
N ARG A 43 -1.27 -3.73 17.90
CA ARG A 43 -1.07 -3.67 19.36
C ARG A 43 -0.65 -2.27 19.80
N VAL A 44 0.34 -1.67 19.11
CA VAL A 44 0.81 -0.31 19.41
C VAL A 44 -0.32 0.74 19.19
N ILE A 45 -1.11 0.58 18.12
CA ILE A 45 -2.26 1.45 17.87
C ILE A 45 -3.32 1.29 18.98
N GLY A 46 -3.63 0.05 19.34
CA GLY A 46 -4.60 -0.26 20.40
C GLY A 46 -4.20 0.34 21.75
N GLU A 47 -2.94 0.20 22.15
CA GLU A 47 -2.41 0.82 23.37
C GLU A 47 -2.51 2.35 23.34
N ALA A 48 -2.26 2.97 22.19
CA ALA A 48 -2.30 4.43 22.03
C ALA A 48 -3.72 4.99 21.91
N SER A 49 -4.70 4.19 21.45
CA SER A 49 -6.10 4.59 21.23
C SER A 49 -7.05 4.19 22.37
N GLY A 50 -6.53 3.54 23.42
CA GLY A 50 -7.38 2.99 24.47
C GLY A 50 -8.23 1.79 24.02
N GLY A 51 -7.79 1.07 22.98
CA GLY A 51 -8.48 -0.12 22.47
C GLY A 51 -9.57 0.17 21.44
N ASP A 52 -9.61 1.36 20.85
CA ASP A 52 -10.61 1.72 19.84
C ASP A 52 -10.56 0.76 18.61
N PRO A 53 -11.60 -0.05 18.37
CA PRO A 53 -11.63 -1.04 17.29
C PRO A 53 -11.70 -0.38 15.89
N GLU A 54 -12.18 0.87 15.78
CA GLU A 54 -12.27 1.58 14.51
C GLU A 54 -10.89 1.96 13.96
N ARG A 55 -9.91 2.10 14.85
CA ARG A 55 -8.52 2.41 14.48
C ARG A 55 -7.70 1.19 14.10
N ARG A 56 -8.28 -0.01 14.18
CA ARG A 56 -7.59 -1.25 13.80
C ARG A 56 -7.33 -1.28 12.29
N LEU A 57 -6.08 -1.54 11.93
CA LEU A 57 -5.66 -1.74 10.55
C LEU A 57 -5.92 -3.19 10.12
N SER A 58 -6.53 -3.39 8.97
CA SER A 58 -6.80 -4.70 8.40
C SER A 58 -6.81 -4.66 6.87
N PRO A 59 -6.14 -5.60 6.19
CA PRO A 59 -6.18 -5.68 4.74
C PRO A 59 -7.60 -5.80 4.17
N GLU A 60 -8.50 -6.47 4.90
CA GLU A 60 -9.92 -6.63 4.51
C GLU A 60 -10.70 -5.31 4.53
N ARG A 61 -10.27 -4.36 5.38
CA ARG A 61 -10.83 -3.01 5.42
C ARG A 61 -10.27 -2.09 4.33
N GLY A 62 -9.28 -2.55 3.57
CA GLY A 62 -8.65 -1.77 2.51
C GLY A 62 -7.61 -0.73 3.00
N ASN A 63 -7.36 -0.61 4.31
CA ASN A 63 -6.43 0.36 4.90
C ASN A 63 -4.99 -0.16 5.08
N VAL A 64 -4.66 -1.31 4.47
CA VAL A 64 -3.33 -1.92 4.46
C VAL A 64 -2.95 -2.30 3.04
N ALA A 65 -1.76 -1.86 2.61
CA ALA A 65 -1.17 -2.22 1.33
C ALA A 65 0.14 -3.01 1.52
N PHE A 66 0.47 -3.81 0.51
CA PHE A 66 1.68 -4.62 0.44
C PHE A 66 2.58 -4.10 -0.69
N ALA A 67 3.86 -3.87 -0.41
CA ALA A 67 4.73 -3.19 -1.36
C ALA A 67 6.14 -3.76 -1.41
N SER A 68 6.79 -3.54 -2.53
CA SER A 68 8.23 -3.59 -2.68
C SER A 68 8.69 -2.37 -3.48
N THR A 69 9.29 -1.41 -2.81
CA THR A 69 9.84 -0.21 -3.46
C THR A 69 10.95 -0.59 -4.44
N GLN A 70 11.76 -1.59 -4.11
CA GLN A 70 12.84 -2.06 -4.98
C GLN A 70 12.31 -2.71 -6.25
N ALA A 71 11.28 -3.54 -6.14
CA ALA A 71 10.64 -4.17 -7.28
C ALA A 71 9.57 -3.27 -7.95
N GLY A 72 9.22 -2.14 -7.34
CA GLY A 72 8.39 -1.08 -7.91
C GLY A 72 6.90 -1.40 -7.94
N TYR A 73 6.37 -2.17 -6.99
CA TYR A 73 4.95 -2.45 -6.90
C TYR A 73 4.35 -2.11 -5.53
N CYS A 74 3.07 -1.79 -5.54
CA CYS A 74 2.24 -1.63 -4.34
C CYS A 74 0.81 -2.06 -4.67
N PHE A 75 0.23 -2.94 -3.86
CA PHE A 75 -1.13 -3.43 -4.05
C PHE A 75 -1.89 -3.53 -2.73
N THR A 76 -3.20 -3.38 -2.79
CA THR A 76 -4.15 -3.75 -1.74
C THR A 76 -4.83 -5.07 -2.11
N LEU A 77 -5.58 -5.68 -1.19
CA LEU A 77 -6.36 -6.88 -1.53
C LEU A 77 -7.36 -6.60 -2.66
N ARG A 78 -7.97 -5.41 -2.66
CA ARG A 78 -8.94 -5.00 -3.68
C ARG A 78 -8.28 -4.86 -5.05
N SER A 79 -7.15 -4.14 -5.15
CA SER A 79 -6.44 -4.01 -6.43
C SER A 79 -5.91 -5.35 -6.94
N PHE A 80 -5.53 -6.25 -6.03
CA PHE A 80 -5.12 -7.60 -6.39
C PHE A 80 -6.32 -8.46 -6.87
N ALA A 81 -7.47 -8.36 -6.21
CA ALA A 81 -8.70 -9.03 -6.62
C ALA A 81 -9.18 -8.55 -8.00
N GLN A 82 -8.99 -7.28 -8.32
CA GLN A 82 -9.33 -6.70 -9.62
C GLN A 82 -8.56 -7.36 -10.77
N MET A 83 -7.29 -7.71 -10.57
CA MET A 83 -6.50 -8.47 -11.57
C MET A 83 -7.12 -9.85 -11.88
N TYR A 84 -7.75 -10.50 -10.90
CA TYR A 84 -8.48 -11.73 -11.12
C TYR A 84 -9.80 -11.50 -11.86
N ALA A 85 -10.50 -10.42 -11.52
CA ALA A 85 -11.77 -10.05 -12.16
C ALA A 85 -11.62 -9.70 -13.65
N GLU A 86 -10.47 -9.21 -14.08
CA GLU A 86 -10.16 -9.02 -15.51
C GLU A 86 -10.12 -10.33 -16.32
N ARG A 87 -9.99 -11.47 -15.64
CA ARG A 87 -9.85 -12.80 -16.25
C ARG A 87 -11.03 -13.72 -16.03
N ALA A 88 -11.84 -13.44 -15.02
CA ALA A 88 -13.00 -14.25 -14.64
C ALA A 88 -14.11 -13.37 -14.06
N PRO A 89 -15.38 -13.73 -14.20
CA PRO A 89 -16.51 -13.00 -13.62
C PRO A 89 -16.51 -13.19 -12.09
N ILE A 90 -15.76 -12.37 -11.38
CA ILE A 90 -15.59 -12.42 -9.93
C ILE A 90 -16.03 -11.07 -9.34
N ASP A 91 -16.83 -11.12 -8.29
CA ASP A 91 -17.08 -9.93 -7.46
C ASP A 91 -15.81 -9.55 -6.72
N VAL A 92 -15.26 -8.38 -7.06
CA VAL A 92 -13.97 -7.88 -6.58
C VAL A 92 -13.96 -7.71 -5.06
N ASP A 93 -15.00 -7.10 -4.51
CA ASP A 93 -15.06 -6.77 -3.08
C ASP A 93 -15.27 -8.04 -2.25
N ALA A 94 -16.18 -8.90 -2.67
CA ALA A 94 -16.41 -10.19 -2.03
C ALA A 94 -15.17 -11.11 -2.09
N PHE A 95 -14.38 -11.05 -3.17
CA PHE A 95 -13.15 -11.81 -3.29
C PHE A 95 -12.04 -11.21 -2.43
N ALA A 96 -11.85 -9.89 -2.47
CA ALA A 96 -10.85 -9.20 -1.65
C ALA A 96 -11.00 -9.52 -0.16
N GLN A 97 -12.23 -9.47 0.37
CA GLN A 97 -12.52 -9.83 1.76
C GLN A 97 -12.19 -11.27 2.13
N ARG A 98 -12.09 -12.17 1.15
CA ARG A 98 -11.76 -13.58 1.34
C ARG A 98 -10.28 -13.89 1.15
N LEU A 99 -9.47 -12.91 0.79
CA LEU A 99 -8.04 -13.11 0.57
C LEU A 99 -7.19 -13.01 1.85
N TRP A 100 -7.74 -12.58 2.99
CA TRP A 100 -6.97 -12.40 4.23
C TRP A 100 -7.55 -13.21 5.39
N GLY A 101 -6.70 -13.49 6.40
CA GLY A 101 -7.09 -14.17 7.62
C GLY A 101 -7.07 -15.70 7.53
N HIS A 102 -7.86 -16.33 8.38
CA HIS A 102 -8.01 -17.79 8.43
C HIS A 102 -9.09 -18.26 7.43
N ILE A 103 -8.86 -17.99 6.17
CA ILE A 103 -9.74 -18.37 5.06
C ILE A 103 -8.98 -19.29 4.11
N TYR A 104 -9.65 -20.32 3.66
CA TYR A 104 -9.13 -21.36 2.76
C TYR A 104 -10.04 -21.47 1.55
N PHE A 105 -9.49 -21.88 0.42
CA PHE A 105 -10.27 -22.17 -0.77
C PHE A 105 -10.30 -23.66 -1.02
N ASP A 106 -11.47 -24.24 -0.94
CA ASP A 106 -11.69 -25.64 -1.30
C ASP A 106 -11.87 -25.74 -2.82
N ARG A 107 -10.94 -26.45 -3.47
CA ARG A 107 -10.95 -26.65 -4.92
C ARG A 107 -12.08 -27.58 -5.38
N ALA A 108 -12.51 -28.52 -4.54
CA ALA A 108 -13.54 -29.48 -4.89
C ALA A 108 -14.93 -28.81 -4.96
N SER A 109 -15.28 -28.05 -3.95
CA SER A 109 -16.53 -27.29 -3.90
C SER A 109 -16.47 -25.92 -4.57
N ARG A 110 -15.26 -25.43 -4.91
CA ARG A 110 -14.99 -24.06 -5.41
C ARG A 110 -15.50 -22.96 -4.48
N THR A 111 -15.45 -23.20 -3.17
CA THR A 111 -15.95 -22.27 -2.15
C THR A 111 -14.86 -21.88 -1.17
N PHE A 112 -15.03 -20.68 -0.58
CA PHE A 112 -14.18 -20.23 0.53
C PHE A 112 -14.74 -20.73 1.86
N THR A 113 -13.86 -21.26 2.71
CA THR A 113 -14.20 -21.82 4.02
C THR A 113 -13.29 -21.23 5.10
N ARG A 114 -13.79 -21.17 6.34
CA ARG A 114 -12.96 -20.82 7.51
C ARG A 114 -12.27 -22.05 8.12
N ARG A 115 -12.66 -23.24 7.70
CA ARG A 115 -12.07 -24.50 8.15
C ARG A 115 -11.19 -25.04 7.03
N ALA A 116 -9.96 -25.43 7.36
CA ALA A 116 -9.04 -26.02 6.39
C ALA A 116 -9.66 -27.32 5.81
N PRO A 117 -9.74 -27.45 4.48
CA PRO A 117 -10.28 -28.64 3.86
C PRO A 117 -9.39 -29.88 4.07
N HIS A 118 -8.09 -29.68 4.28
CA HIS A 118 -7.12 -30.72 4.65
C HIS A 118 -5.99 -30.09 5.49
N PRO A 119 -5.18 -30.87 6.24
CA PRO A 119 -4.18 -30.34 7.17
C PRO A 119 -3.17 -29.37 6.53
N ASP A 120 -2.77 -29.64 5.30
CA ASP A 120 -1.77 -28.84 4.56
C ASP A 120 -2.39 -27.78 3.64
N ALA A 121 -3.68 -27.48 3.79
CA ALA A 121 -4.35 -26.51 2.95
C ALA A 121 -3.76 -25.11 3.15
N PRO A 122 -3.28 -24.44 2.09
CA PRO A 122 -2.81 -23.08 2.20
C PRO A 122 -3.97 -22.11 2.44
N ARG A 123 -3.72 -21.05 3.20
CA ARG A 123 -4.67 -19.94 3.32
C ARG A 123 -4.87 -19.25 1.98
N SER A 124 -6.01 -18.62 1.81
CA SER A 124 -6.36 -17.92 0.56
C SER A 124 -5.32 -16.87 0.16
N PHE A 125 -4.78 -16.09 1.10
CA PHE A 125 -3.69 -15.13 0.82
C PHE A 125 -2.43 -15.84 0.30
N VAL A 126 -2.08 -16.98 0.88
CA VAL A 126 -0.94 -17.77 0.41
C VAL A 126 -1.20 -18.26 -1.00
N GLN A 127 -2.34 -18.90 -1.23
CA GLN A 127 -2.68 -19.55 -2.50
C GLN A 127 -2.85 -18.57 -3.67
N PHE A 128 -3.56 -17.45 -3.42
CA PHE A 128 -3.92 -16.51 -4.49
C PHE A 128 -2.97 -15.32 -4.62
N VAL A 129 -2.22 -14.96 -3.57
CA VAL A 129 -1.33 -13.80 -3.58
C VAL A 129 0.14 -14.21 -3.53
N LEU A 130 0.57 -14.89 -2.46
CA LEU A 130 1.99 -15.19 -2.27
C LEU A 130 2.53 -16.23 -3.26
N GLU A 131 1.83 -17.35 -3.48
CA GLU A 131 2.31 -18.37 -4.42
C GLU A 131 2.48 -17.83 -5.85
N PRO A 132 1.54 -17.06 -6.44
CA PRO A 132 1.76 -16.44 -7.74
C PRO A 132 2.95 -15.48 -7.77
N LEU A 133 3.12 -14.67 -6.71
CA LEU A 133 4.29 -13.80 -6.59
C LEU A 133 5.58 -14.60 -6.54
N TYR A 134 5.68 -15.62 -5.69
CA TYR A 134 6.86 -16.48 -5.57
C TYR A 134 7.19 -17.19 -6.87
N LYS A 135 6.16 -17.67 -7.60
CA LYS A 135 6.34 -18.27 -8.92
C LYS A 135 6.95 -17.29 -9.93
N LEU A 136 6.51 -16.03 -9.90
CA LEU A 136 7.09 -14.99 -10.78
C LEU A 136 8.55 -14.69 -10.40
N TYR A 137 8.84 -14.54 -9.11
CA TYR A 137 10.23 -14.38 -8.66
C TYR A 137 11.10 -15.54 -9.12
N THR A 138 10.69 -16.77 -8.84
CA THR A 138 11.44 -17.97 -9.24
C THR A 138 11.60 -18.06 -10.76
N LEU A 139 10.54 -17.78 -11.51
CA LEU A 139 10.57 -17.82 -12.97
C LEU A 139 11.60 -16.86 -13.55
N VAL A 140 11.63 -15.61 -13.07
CA VAL A 140 12.59 -14.60 -13.57
C VAL A 140 14.03 -14.91 -13.15
N LEU A 141 14.20 -15.50 -11.96
CA LEU A 141 15.54 -15.79 -11.41
C LEU A 141 16.19 -17.05 -11.98
N SER A 142 15.40 -18.06 -12.39
CA SER A 142 15.94 -19.39 -12.70
C SER A 142 15.51 -20.00 -14.03
N ALA A 143 14.50 -19.43 -14.71
CA ALA A 143 14.03 -20.03 -15.96
C ALA A 143 14.80 -19.55 -17.18
N ASP A 144 14.90 -20.43 -18.17
CA ASP A 144 15.36 -20.06 -19.51
C ASP A 144 14.44 -19.01 -20.14
N VAL A 145 15.02 -18.17 -21.00
CA VAL A 145 14.30 -17.05 -21.66
C VAL A 145 13.06 -17.52 -22.40
N ASP A 146 13.11 -18.69 -23.05
CA ASP A 146 11.96 -19.23 -23.81
C ASP A 146 10.82 -19.72 -22.88
N VAL A 147 11.16 -20.29 -21.73
CA VAL A 147 10.20 -20.68 -20.70
C VAL A 147 9.56 -19.44 -20.09
N LEU A 148 10.39 -18.46 -19.73
CA LEU A 148 9.94 -17.18 -19.21
C LEU A 148 8.95 -16.50 -20.18
N ARG A 149 9.31 -16.39 -21.46
CA ARG A 149 8.49 -15.76 -22.50
C ARG A 149 7.15 -16.46 -22.66
N ARG A 150 7.12 -17.79 -22.73
CA ARG A 150 5.87 -18.58 -22.83
C ARG A 150 4.98 -18.40 -21.61
N THR A 151 5.56 -18.42 -20.42
CA THR A 151 4.80 -18.26 -19.18
C THR A 151 4.24 -16.83 -19.06
N LEU A 152 5.03 -15.80 -19.38
CA LEU A 152 4.54 -14.42 -19.39
C LEU A 152 3.42 -14.23 -20.41
N ALA A 153 3.53 -14.83 -21.61
CA ALA A 153 2.46 -14.79 -22.61
C ALA A 153 1.17 -15.46 -22.09
N SER A 154 1.25 -16.58 -21.37
CA SER A 154 0.09 -17.23 -20.75
C SER A 154 -0.56 -16.35 -19.67
N LEU A 155 0.21 -15.49 -19.02
CA LEU A 155 -0.26 -14.47 -18.07
C LEU A 155 -0.72 -13.17 -18.76
N ARG A 156 -0.74 -13.12 -20.10
CA ARG A 156 -1.05 -11.94 -20.91
C ARG A 156 -0.09 -10.76 -20.67
N ILE A 157 1.12 -11.05 -20.21
CA ILE A 157 2.18 -10.07 -20.03
C ILE A 157 3.03 -10.03 -21.29
N GLN A 158 3.06 -8.89 -21.96
CA GLN A 158 3.88 -8.66 -23.13
C GLN A 158 5.03 -7.72 -22.79
N LEU A 159 6.25 -8.20 -22.97
CA LEU A 159 7.46 -7.42 -22.80
C LEU A 159 8.18 -7.25 -24.13
N PRO A 160 8.83 -6.11 -24.38
CA PRO A 160 9.64 -5.91 -25.57
C PRO A 160 10.81 -6.91 -25.58
N ALA A 161 11.25 -7.34 -26.77
CA ALA A 161 12.32 -8.31 -26.91
C ALA A 161 13.64 -7.88 -26.23
N ALA A 162 13.90 -6.58 -26.14
CA ALA A 162 15.05 -6.02 -25.44
C ALA A 162 15.02 -6.30 -23.92
N ALA A 163 13.83 -6.43 -23.31
CA ALA A 163 13.70 -6.71 -21.89
C ALA A 163 14.37 -8.04 -21.49
N PHE A 164 14.28 -9.05 -22.35
CA PHE A 164 14.87 -10.38 -22.09
C PHE A 164 16.41 -10.42 -22.19
N LYS A 165 17.04 -9.31 -22.59
CA LYS A 165 18.49 -9.13 -22.59
C LYS A 165 19.00 -8.33 -21.39
N MET A 166 18.09 -7.85 -20.54
CA MET A 166 18.43 -7.07 -19.37
C MET A 166 18.95 -7.96 -18.24
N ASP A 167 19.65 -7.34 -17.30
CA ASP A 167 19.99 -7.99 -16.04
C ASP A 167 18.74 -8.41 -15.26
N VAL A 168 18.88 -9.40 -14.41
CA VAL A 168 17.78 -10.02 -13.66
C VAL A 168 16.98 -9.01 -12.85
N ARG A 169 17.63 -8.05 -12.18
CA ARG A 169 16.92 -7.07 -11.34
C ARG A 169 15.99 -6.12 -12.11
N PRO A 170 16.46 -5.46 -13.20
CA PRO A 170 15.59 -4.68 -14.06
C PRO A 170 14.48 -5.50 -14.70
N LEU A 171 14.77 -6.73 -15.15
CA LEU A 171 13.78 -7.62 -15.74
C LEU A 171 12.71 -8.00 -14.72
N LEU A 172 13.10 -8.35 -13.48
CA LEU A 172 12.17 -8.65 -12.39
C LEU A 172 11.22 -7.48 -12.11
N LYS A 173 11.77 -6.26 -12.06
CA LYS A 173 10.98 -5.05 -11.89
C LYS A 173 9.95 -4.87 -13.00
N LEU A 174 10.35 -5.06 -14.26
CA LEU A 174 9.43 -4.97 -15.41
C LEU A 174 8.33 -6.03 -15.34
N VAL A 175 8.68 -7.28 -15.05
CA VAL A 175 7.72 -8.38 -14.95
C VAL A 175 6.71 -8.13 -13.83
N LEU A 176 7.17 -7.76 -12.64
CA LEU A 176 6.30 -7.51 -11.49
C LEU A 176 5.40 -6.29 -11.69
N ASN A 177 5.93 -5.20 -12.29
CA ASN A 177 5.10 -4.05 -12.65
C ASN A 177 4.05 -4.40 -13.71
N ALA A 178 4.41 -5.20 -14.71
CA ALA A 178 3.45 -5.64 -15.72
C ALA A 178 2.39 -6.61 -15.16
N PHE A 179 2.74 -7.38 -14.12
CA PHE A 179 1.80 -8.30 -13.46
C PHE A 179 0.87 -7.59 -12.48
N LEU A 180 1.41 -6.73 -11.60
CA LEU A 180 0.68 -6.10 -10.51
C LEU A 180 0.08 -4.73 -10.90
N GLY A 181 0.46 -4.20 -12.05
CA GLY A 181 0.08 -2.86 -12.47
C GLY A 181 0.85 -1.76 -11.73
N SER A 182 0.37 -0.54 -11.87
CA SER A 182 0.91 0.64 -11.20
C SER A 182 0.48 0.68 -9.72
N SER A 183 1.00 1.65 -8.95
CA SER A 183 0.63 1.86 -7.54
C SER A 183 -0.78 2.44 -7.34
N THR A 184 -1.73 2.18 -8.24
CA THR A 184 -3.13 2.65 -8.14
C THR A 184 -3.78 2.22 -6.83
N GLY A 185 -3.55 0.98 -6.39
CA GLY A 185 -4.07 0.50 -5.11
C GLY A 185 -3.63 1.33 -3.90
N LEU A 186 -2.42 1.92 -3.92
CA LEU A 186 -1.99 2.87 -2.88
C LEU A 186 -2.78 4.18 -2.96
N VAL A 187 -2.98 4.70 -4.16
CA VAL A 187 -3.73 5.94 -4.38
C VAL A 187 -5.18 5.76 -3.93
N ASP A 188 -5.82 4.68 -4.37
CA ASP A 188 -7.19 4.35 -4.00
C ASP A 188 -7.34 4.21 -2.48
N MET A 189 -6.41 3.52 -1.81
CA MET A 189 -6.37 3.40 -0.35
C MET A 189 -6.28 4.77 0.34
N CYS A 190 -5.42 5.67 -0.17
CA CYS A 190 -5.29 7.01 0.38
C CYS A 190 -6.57 7.83 0.19
N VAL A 191 -7.18 7.76 -0.99
CA VAL A 191 -8.42 8.48 -1.30
C VAL A 191 -9.60 7.99 -0.46
N GLU A 192 -9.67 6.68 -0.20
CA GLU A 192 -10.77 6.08 0.56
C GLU A 192 -10.64 6.31 2.08
N HIS A 193 -9.42 6.27 2.62
CA HIS A 193 -9.19 6.24 4.07
C HIS A 193 -8.60 7.52 4.66
N LEU A 194 -8.08 8.42 3.83
CA LEU A 194 -7.49 9.68 4.31
C LEU A 194 -8.34 10.87 3.87
N PRO A 195 -8.58 11.83 4.77
CA PRO A 195 -9.35 13.01 4.42
C PRO A 195 -8.60 13.88 3.41
N SER A 196 -9.35 14.57 2.58
CA SER A 196 -8.82 15.65 1.74
C SER A 196 -8.28 16.81 2.61
N ALA A 197 -7.51 17.70 2.01
CA ALA A 197 -6.98 18.87 2.73
C ALA A 197 -8.10 19.73 3.33
N ALA A 198 -9.21 19.90 2.62
CA ALA A 198 -10.36 20.67 3.08
C ALA A 198 -11.10 19.99 4.24
N GLU A 199 -11.24 18.66 4.22
CA GLU A 199 -11.82 17.90 5.33
C GLU A 199 -10.93 17.91 6.56
N ALA A 200 -9.60 17.71 6.38
CA ALA A 200 -8.64 17.75 7.45
C ALA A 200 -8.54 19.13 8.10
N SER A 201 -8.67 20.21 7.31
CA SER A 201 -8.62 21.58 7.83
C SER A 201 -9.80 21.93 8.72
N LYS A 202 -10.99 21.38 8.46
CA LYS A 202 -12.16 21.53 9.31
C LYS A 202 -12.01 20.86 10.68
N ALA A 203 -11.28 19.74 10.73
CA ALA A 203 -11.05 19.00 11.96
C ALA A 203 -9.79 19.49 12.73
N ALA A 204 -8.92 20.27 12.09
CA ALA A 204 -7.70 20.76 12.71
C ALA A 204 -8.00 21.86 13.74
N THR A 205 -7.49 21.69 14.96
CA THR A 205 -7.48 22.74 15.96
C THR A 205 -6.50 23.83 15.51
N THR A 206 -7.00 24.96 15.03
CA THR A 206 -6.15 26.06 14.60
C THR A 206 -5.77 26.92 15.78
N THR A 207 -4.55 27.45 15.80
CA THR A 207 -4.10 28.48 16.73
C THR A 207 -4.70 29.87 16.43
N ALA A 208 -5.44 29.99 15.31
CA ALA A 208 -6.16 31.22 14.98
C ALA A 208 -7.39 31.41 15.86
N PRO A 209 -7.71 32.66 16.28
CA PRO A 209 -8.92 32.92 17.03
C PRO A 209 -10.16 32.39 16.30
N PRO A 210 -11.10 31.74 17.00
CA PRO A 210 -12.35 31.27 16.40
C PRO A 210 -13.05 32.45 15.68
N ASP A 211 -13.71 32.15 14.55
CA ASP A 211 -14.46 33.13 13.72
C ASP A 211 -13.62 34.24 13.07
N SER A 212 -12.29 34.20 13.18
CA SER A 212 -11.43 35.15 12.48
C SER A 212 -11.44 34.92 10.97
N VAL A 213 -11.08 35.95 10.19
CA VAL A 213 -10.91 35.82 8.73
C VAL A 213 -9.85 34.73 8.42
N LEU A 214 -8.82 34.63 9.26
CA LEU A 214 -7.75 33.65 9.11
C LEU A 214 -8.26 32.21 9.36
N ALA A 215 -9.04 31.99 10.44
CA ALA A 215 -9.61 30.68 10.74
C ALA A 215 -10.49 30.21 9.59
N ARG A 216 -11.35 31.06 9.07
CA ARG A 216 -12.22 30.73 7.91
C ARG A 216 -11.45 30.45 6.62
N ALA A 217 -10.34 31.18 6.39
CA ALA A 217 -9.49 30.96 5.23
C ALA A 217 -8.77 29.59 5.33
N ILE A 218 -8.31 29.20 6.54
CA ILE A 218 -7.70 27.90 6.80
C ILE A 218 -8.71 26.76 6.59
N GLU A 219 -9.90 26.87 7.19
CA GLU A 219 -10.96 25.85 7.06
C GLU A 219 -11.38 25.58 5.61
N ARG A 220 -11.35 26.61 4.77
CA ARG A 220 -11.71 26.53 3.35
C ARG A 220 -10.52 26.20 2.45
N CYS A 221 -9.30 26.15 2.99
CA CYS A 221 -8.06 26.10 2.19
C CYS A 221 -8.06 27.17 1.09
N ASP A 222 -8.45 28.40 1.46
CA ASP A 222 -8.73 29.48 0.50
C ASP A 222 -7.44 29.99 -0.16
N ALA A 223 -7.27 29.68 -1.45
CA ALA A 223 -6.10 30.06 -2.23
C ALA A 223 -6.00 31.58 -2.46
N GLN A 224 -7.11 32.32 -2.35
CA GLN A 224 -7.18 33.78 -2.49
C GLN A 224 -7.20 34.51 -1.14
N GLY A 225 -7.21 33.76 -0.06
CA GLY A 225 -7.18 34.27 1.30
C GLY A 225 -5.81 34.77 1.76
N PRO A 226 -5.69 35.20 3.01
CA PRO A 226 -4.40 35.59 3.61
C PRO A 226 -3.40 34.44 3.53
N LEU A 227 -2.15 34.74 3.16
CA LEU A 227 -1.10 33.72 3.13
C LEU A 227 -0.73 33.30 4.56
N LEU A 228 -0.92 32.03 4.84
CA LEU A 228 -0.47 31.41 6.09
C LEU A 228 0.30 30.13 5.78
N ILE A 229 1.51 30.04 6.28
CA ILE A 229 2.40 28.88 6.13
C ILE A 229 2.77 28.36 7.51
N GLN A 230 2.45 27.11 7.77
CA GLN A 230 2.92 26.42 8.97
C GLN A 230 4.29 25.79 8.69
N ILE A 231 5.33 26.31 9.34
CA ILE A 231 6.68 25.76 9.22
C ILE A 231 6.79 24.49 10.05
N ALA A 232 7.05 23.37 9.40
CA ALA A 232 7.21 22.08 10.04
C ALA A 232 8.66 21.79 10.41
N LYS A 233 9.62 22.25 9.59
CA LYS A 233 11.05 22.02 9.81
C LYS A 233 11.90 23.07 9.13
N VAL A 234 13.05 23.37 9.72
CA VAL A 234 14.06 24.27 9.17
C VAL A 234 15.35 23.48 8.97
N TYR A 235 15.98 23.64 7.81
CA TYR A 235 17.23 22.99 7.44
C TYR A 235 18.28 24.04 7.16
N PRO A 236 19.49 23.94 7.74
CA PRO A 236 20.61 24.82 7.34
C PRO A 236 21.04 24.44 5.90
N THR A 237 21.56 25.44 5.18
CA THR A 237 22.34 25.19 3.97
C THR A 237 23.67 24.52 4.31
N SER A 238 24.33 23.92 3.30
CA SER A 238 25.61 23.20 3.50
C SER A 238 26.72 24.04 4.12
N ASP A 239 26.70 25.36 3.91
CA ASP A 239 27.62 26.37 4.46
C ASP A 239 27.08 27.03 5.75
N ALA A 240 25.89 26.63 6.21
CA ALA A 240 25.23 27.19 7.39
C ALA A 240 24.98 28.71 7.36
N THR A 241 25.04 29.34 6.19
CA THR A 241 24.82 30.78 6.05
C THR A 241 23.33 31.13 5.95
N GLU A 242 22.52 30.19 5.45
CA GLU A 242 21.08 30.37 5.27
C GLU A 242 20.29 29.20 5.80
N PHE A 243 18.98 29.38 5.99
CA PHE A 243 18.06 28.34 6.38
C PHE A 243 16.99 28.15 5.32
N ARG A 244 16.68 26.89 5.04
CA ARG A 244 15.54 26.49 4.21
C ARG A 244 14.41 26.00 5.09
N ALA A 245 13.26 26.65 4.99
CA ALA A 245 12.07 26.22 5.72
C ALA A 245 11.23 25.25 4.88
N PHE A 246 10.83 24.15 5.48
CA PHE A 246 9.84 23.24 4.93
C PHE A 246 8.52 23.48 5.67
N GLY A 247 7.49 23.88 4.92
CA GLY A 247 6.20 24.21 5.51
C GLY A 247 5.04 23.79 4.64
N ARG A 248 3.86 23.80 5.25
CA ARG A 248 2.57 23.58 4.60
C ARG A 248 1.85 24.91 4.45
N VAL A 249 1.41 25.23 3.24
CA VAL A 249 0.52 26.36 2.98
C VAL A 249 -0.87 25.98 3.45
N LEU A 250 -1.41 26.69 4.43
CA LEU A 250 -2.74 26.48 5.01
C LEU A 250 -3.81 27.33 4.32
N SER A 251 -3.44 28.53 3.90
CA SER A 251 -4.27 29.44 3.10
C SER A 251 -3.39 30.38 2.29
N GLY A 252 -3.97 31.02 1.28
CA GLY A 252 -3.22 31.88 0.35
C GLY A 252 -2.42 31.12 -0.69
N THR A 253 -1.65 31.84 -1.47
CA THR A 253 -0.79 31.33 -2.54
C THR A 253 0.63 31.88 -2.39
N VAL A 254 1.64 31.03 -2.56
CA VAL A 254 3.06 31.42 -2.59
C VAL A 254 3.54 31.41 -4.04
N SER A 255 4.22 32.45 -4.43
CA SER A 255 4.87 32.55 -5.76
C SER A 255 6.38 32.55 -5.62
N CYS A 256 7.07 32.05 -6.65
CA CYS A 256 8.53 32.09 -6.68
C CYS A 256 9.03 33.55 -6.67
N GLY A 257 9.96 33.86 -5.77
CA GLY A 257 10.50 35.22 -5.61
C GLY A 257 9.71 36.14 -4.66
N GLN A 258 8.71 35.59 -3.95
CA GLN A 258 7.94 36.33 -2.95
C GLN A 258 8.62 36.26 -1.58
#